data_817566cd2c8bf8102108bb7e6f24b856
#
_entry.id   817566cd2c8bf8102108bb7e6f24b856
#
_cell.length_a   1.000
_cell.length_b   1.000
_cell.length_c   1.000
_cell.angle_alpha   90.00
_cell.angle_beta   90.00
_cell.angle_gamma   90.00
#
_symmetry.space_group_name_H-M   'P 1'
#
loop_
_entity.id
_entity.type
_entity.pdbx_description
1 polymer ?
#
loop_
_entity_poly.entity_id
_entity_poly.type
_entity_poly.pdbx_seq_one_letter_code
_entity_poly.pdbx_strand_id
1 'polypeptide(L)'
;VAHYCLAKALALNIEIKPTPGSESLTGTVVANVAAQLWADAPQGNLPLLSSFQPEALAAARVAQAHLPRALLLDTLKVGWLETALKLDSVAVVCKYTQWDAVSVQQAQSAGLKVLSYTVNEASAVDRLWALGTDGIITDRVDLFSTSS
;
A
#
# COMPACT_ATOMS: atom_id res chain seq x y z
N VAL A 1 4.57 13.22 -12.87
CA VAL A 1 3.79 12.00 -12.50
C VAL A 1 2.40 12.40 -12.05
N ALA A 2 2.22 13.21 -10.95
CA ALA A 2 0.91 13.53 -10.37
C ALA A 2 -0.11 14.05 -11.39
N HIS A 3 0.21 15.11 -12.13
CA HIS A 3 -0.67 15.66 -13.17
C HIS A 3 -1.09 14.65 -14.25
N TYR A 4 -0.18 13.75 -14.62
CA TYR A 4 -0.49 12.69 -15.57
C TYR A 4 -1.48 11.67 -14.99
N CYS A 5 -1.25 11.22 -13.75
CA CYS A 5 -2.15 10.30 -13.07
C CYS A 5 -3.56 10.89 -12.89
N LEU A 6 -3.63 12.16 -12.47
CA LEU A 6 -4.90 12.87 -12.33
C LEU A 6 -5.63 13.00 -13.67
N ALA A 7 -4.94 13.44 -14.73
CA ALA A 7 -5.52 13.59 -16.05
C ALA A 7 -6.01 12.28 -16.69
N LYS A 8 -5.42 11.14 -16.30
CA LYS A 8 -5.76 9.80 -16.78
C LYS A 8 -6.61 8.99 -15.81
N ALA A 9 -7.03 9.59 -14.68
CA ALA A 9 -7.74 8.90 -13.60
C ALA A 9 -7.02 7.63 -13.12
N LEU A 10 -5.69 7.65 -13.11
CA LEU A 10 -4.87 6.54 -12.62
C LEU A 10 -4.68 6.65 -11.12
N ALA A 11 -4.96 5.58 -10.40
CA ALA A 11 -4.57 5.46 -9.00
C ALA A 11 -3.05 5.39 -8.88
N LEU A 12 -2.49 6.03 -7.86
CA LEU A 12 -1.05 6.05 -7.62
C LEU A 12 -0.74 5.49 -6.24
N ASN A 13 0.22 4.56 -6.18
CA ASN A 13 0.89 4.17 -4.94
C ASN A 13 2.25 4.86 -4.86
N ILE A 14 2.46 5.63 -3.80
CA ILE A 14 3.72 6.34 -3.52
C ILE A 14 4.44 5.60 -2.41
N GLU A 15 5.50 4.89 -2.75
CA GLU A 15 6.36 4.27 -1.74
C GLU A 15 7.25 5.33 -1.08
N ILE A 16 7.14 5.46 0.23
CA ILE A 16 8.01 6.31 1.05
C ILE A 16 9.23 5.47 1.45
N LYS A 17 10.38 5.79 0.86
CA LYS A 17 11.66 5.10 1.09
C LYS A 17 12.68 6.05 1.70
N PRO A 18 12.65 6.25 3.03
CA PRO A 18 13.54 7.19 3.70
C PRO A 18 14.97 6.66 3.78
N THR A 19 15.93 7.58 3.87
CA THR A 19 17.28 7.26 4.34
C THR A 19 17.23 6.99 5.85
N PRO A 20 18.00 6.03 6.37
CA PRO A 20 18.04 5.77 7.81
C PRO A 20 18.26 7.04 8.65
N GLY A 21 17.42 7.25 9.65
CA GLY A 21 17.41 8.42 10.52
C GLY A 21 16.59 9.61 9.98
N SER A 22 15.98 9.50 8.79
CA SER A 22 15.12 10.54 8.22
C SER A 22 13.67 10.09 7.99
N GLU A 23 13.25 9.01 8.65
CA GLU A 23 11.95 8.37 8.44
C GLU A 23 10.79 9.34 8.63
N SER A 24 10.74 9.99 9.79
CA SER A 24 9.67 10.93 10.11
C SER A 24 9.67 12.17 9.22
N LEU A 25 10.86 12.72 8.90
CA LEU A 25 10.97 13.87 8.01
C LEU A 25 10.48 13.53 6.62
N THR A 26 10.93 12.40 6.07
CA THR A 26 10.54 11.95 4.73
C THR A 26 9.04 11.70 4.67
N GLY A 27 8.47 11.01 5.67
CA GLY A 27 7.04 10.76 5.75
C GLY A 27 6.22 12.04 5.76
N THR A 28 6.62 13.02 6.58
CA THR A 28 5.96 14.34 6.66
C THR A 28 6.02 15.08 5.32
N VAL A 29 7.19 15.17 4.71
CA VAL A 29 7.38 15.90 3.44
C VAL A 29 6.59 15.27 2.32
N VAL A 30 6.67 13.94 2.16
CA VAL A 30 5.93 13.22 1.11
C VAL A 30 4.42 13.40 1.28
N ALA A 31 3.89 13.28 2.51
CA ALA A 31 2.47 13.45 2.77
C ALA A 31 2.00 14.87 2.43
N ASN A 32 2.74 15.91 2.84
CA ASN A 32 2.39 17.29 2.54
C ASN A 32 2.41 17.59 1.04
N VAL A 33 3.44 17.13 0.33
CA VAL A 33 3.54 17.31 -1.13
C VAL A 33 2.41 16.55 -1.84
N ALA A 34 2.13 15.32 -1.43
CA ALA A 34 1.02 14.54 -1.98
C ALA A 34 -0.32 15.25 -1.76
N ALA A 35 -0.59 15.74 -0.55
CA ALA A 35 -1.82 16.49 -0.26
C ALA A 35 -1.98 17.74 -1.12
N GLN A 36 -0.90 18.49 -1.36
CA GLN A 36 -0.94 19.66 -2.25
C GLN A 36 -1.22 19.28 -3.71
N LEU A 37 -0.58 18.24 -4.21
CA LEU A 37 -0.73 17.81 -5.61
C LEU A 37 -2.10 17.19 -5.90
N TRP A 38 -2.77 16.62 -4.90
CA TRP A 38 -4.10 16.02 -5.00
C TRP A 38 -5.20 16.86 -4.31
N ALA A 39 -4.95 18.15 -4.02
CA ALA A 39 -5.89 18.99 -3.28
C ALA A 39 -7.29 19.05 -3.91
N ASP A 40 -7.36 19.05 -5.23
CA ASP A 40 -8.63 19.13 -5.99
C ASP A 40 -9.11 17.75 -6.48
N ALA A 41 -8.44 16.67 -6.07
CA ALA A 41 -8.82 15.33 -6.49
C ALA A 41 -10.04 14.81 -5.72
N PRO A 42 -10.96 14.07 -6.37
CA PRO A 42 -12.01 13.35 -5.67
C PRO A 42 -11.42 12.39 -4.63
N GLN A 43 -12.09 12.21 -3.49
CA GLN A 43 -11.60 11.34 -2.41
C GLN A 43 -11.22 9.91 -2.88
N GLY A 44 -11.92 9.38 -3.87
CA GLY A 44 -11.61 8.06 -4.45
C GLY A 44 -10.33 8.00 -5.30
N ASN A 45 -9.71 9.15 -5.60
CA ASN A 45 -8.51 9.27 -6.43
C ASN A 45 -7.27 9.74 -5.65
N LEU A 46 -7.33 9.72 -4.32
CA LEU A 46 -6.17 10.05 -3.49
C LEU A 46 -5.06 9.01 -3.65
N PRO A 47 -3.78 9.42 -3.62
CA PRO A 47 -2.68 8.48 -3.72
C PRO A 47 -2.57 7.67 -2.43
N LEU A 48 -2.24 6.38 -2.58
CA LEU A 48 -1.89 5.52 -1.46
C LEU A 48 -0.43 5.81 -1.06
N LEU A 49 -0.17 6.08 0.21
CA LEU A 49 1.17 6.20 0.74
C LEU A 49 1.59 4.86 1.35
N SER A 50 2.68 4.27 0.90
CA SER A 50 3.17 3.00 1.42
C SER A 50 4.61 3.09 1.90
N SER A 51 4.99 2.29 2.89
CA SER A 51 6.37 2.22 3.39
C SER A 51 6.63 0.94 4.17
N PHE A 52 7.88 0.48 4.12
CA PHE A 52 8.44 -0.52 5.03
C PHE A 52 8.79 0.05 6.42
N GLN A 53 8.78 1.38 6.55
CA GLN A 53 9.15 2.08 7.78
C GLN A 53 7.90 2.61 8.49
N PRO A 54 7.48 1.99 9.62
CA PRO A 54 6.32 2.43 10.39
C PRO A 54 6.40 3.89 10.84
N GLU A 55 7.60 4.38 11.17
CA GLU A 55 7.82 5.76 11.58
C GLU A 55 7.51 6.77 10.46
N ALA A 56 7.81 6.42 9.21
CA ALA A 56 7.47 7.26 8.06
C ALA A 56 5.95 7.35 7.84
N LEU A 57 5.24 6.22 7.99
CA LEU A 57 3.78 6.19 7.91
C LEU A 57 3.11 6.91 9.09
N ALA A 58 3.67 6.79 10.30
CA ALA A 58 3.18 7.52 11.48
C ALA A 58 3.30 9.04 11.29
N ALA A 59 4.45 9.50 10.78
CA ALA A 59 4.67 10.91 10.47
C ALA A 59 3.78 11.40 9.33
N ALA A 60 3.58 10.60 8.28
CA ALA A 60 2.64 10.91 7.20
C ALA A 60 1.20 11.04 7.71
N ARG A 61 0.78 10.16 8.64
CA ARG A 61 -0.53 10.24 9.28
C ARG A 61 -0.72 11.53 10.08
N VAL A 62 0.29 11.92 10.86
CA VAL A 62 0.23 13.17 11.64
C VAL A 62 0.16 14.38 10.72
N ALA A 63 0.92 14.38 9.62
CA ALA A 63 0.95 15.49 8.68
C ALA A 63 -0.34 15.60 7.86
N GLN A 64 -0.88 14.46 7.36
CA GLN A 64 -2.03 14.42 6.45
C GLN A 64 -2.87 13.16 6.72
N ALA A 65 -3.70 13.20 7.76
CA ALA A 65 -4.48 12.05 8.22
C ALA A 65 -5.45 11.48 7.17
N HIS A 66 -5.92 12.31 6.24
CA HIS A 66 -6.88 11.92 5.22
C HIS A 66 -6.28 11.10 4.06
N LEU A 67 -4.96 11.13 3.87
CA LEU A 67 -4.31 10.30 2.85
C LEU A 67 -4.28 8.84 3.27
N PRO A 68 -4.71 7.89 2.40
CA PRO A 68 -4.68 6.48 2.71
C PRO A 68 -3.23 5.96 2.83
N ARG A 69 -3.00 5.03 3.75
CA ARG A 69 -1.68 4.45 4.04
C ARG A 69 -1.72 2.94 3.96
N ALA A 70 -0.60 2.34 3.52
CA ALA A 70 -0.39 0.90 3.52
C ALA A 70 0.96 0.55 4.15
N LEU A 71 0.95 -0.45 5.04
CA LEU A 71 2.17 -1.00 5.61
C LEU A 71 2.77 -2.01 4.64
N LEU A 72 4.05 -1.82 4.25
CA LEU A 72 4.83 -2.78 3.47
C LEU A 72 5.59 -3.72 4.40
N LEU A 73 5.59 -5.01 4.08
CA LEU A 73 6.26 -6.05 4.87
C LEU A 73 6.98 -7.05 3.96
N ASP A 74 8.20 -7.44 4.34
CA ASP A 74 8.88 -8.57 3.71
C ASP A 74 8.38 -9.91 4.26
N THR A 75 8.05 -9.92 5.56
CA THR A 75 7.55 -11.10 6.28
C THR A 75 6.46 -10.71 7.27
N LEU A 76 5.50 -11.60 7.49
CA LEU A 76 4.45 -11.44 8.51
C LEU A 76 5.00 -11.82 9.89
N LYS A 77 5.77 -10.92 10.50
CA LYS A 77 6.27 -11.12 11.88
C LYS A 77 5.16 -10.94 12.89
N VAL A 78 5.34 -11.51 14.08
CA VAL A 78 4.42 -11.28 15.21
C VAL A 78 4.21 -9.77 15.42
N GLY A 79 2.95 -9.34 15.58
CA GLY A 79 2.60 -7.93 15.76
C GLY A 79 2.41 -7.13 14.46
N TRP A 80 2.48 -7.76 13.29
CA TRP A 80 2.29 -7.06 12.01
C TRP A 80 0.89 -6.42 11.88
N LEU A 81 -0.14 -7.12 12.33
CA LEU A 81 -1.52 -6.65 12.27
C LEU A 81 -1.73 -5.46 13.20
N GLU A 82 -1.28 -5.56 14.43
CA GLU A 82 -1.34 -4.48 15.42
C GLU A 82 -0.59 -3.23 14.94
N THR A 83 0.54 -3.42 14.27
CA THR A 83 1.30 -2.32 13.68
C THR A 83 0.50 -1.63 12.57
N ALA A 84 -0.09 -2.39 11.65
CA ALA A 84 -0.92 -1.84 10.59
C ALA A 84 -2.12 -1.06 11.13
N LEU A 85 -2.79 -1.59 12.15
CA LEU A 85 -3.93 -0.93 12.79
C LEU A 85 -3.54 0.34 13.55
N LYS A 86 -2.41 0.33 14.28
CA LYS A 86 -1.89 1.52 14.97
C LYS A 86 -1.54 2.65 14.00
N LEU A 87 -1.13 2.32 12.78
CA LEU A 87 -0.84 3.27 11.72
C LEU A 87 -2.10 3.76 11.00
N ASP A 88 -3.26 3.22 11.35
CA ASP A 88 -4.52 3.50 10.66
C ASP A 88 -4.38 3.22 9.15
N SER A 89 -3.75 2.10 8.83
CA SER A 89 -3.53 1.65 7.46
C SER A 89 -4.84 1.15 6.85
N VAL A 90 -5.00 1.38 5.56
CA VAL A 90 -6.14 0.83 4.79
C VAL A 90 -5.80 -0.51 4.12
N ALA A 91 -4.50 -0.81 4.03
CA ALA A 91 -4.00 -2.01 3.40
C ALA A 91 -2.69 -2.49 4.05
N VAL A 92 -2.41 -3.77 3.87
CA VAL A 92 -1.09 -4.37 4.10
C VAL A 92 -0.60 -4.96 2.78
N VAL A 93 0.64 -4.67 2.43
CA VAL A 93 1.29 -5.16 1.22
C VAL A 93 2.46 -6.02 1.65
N CYS A 94 2.44 -7.31 1.35
CA CYS A 94 3.48 -8.24 1.76
C CYS A 94 4.00 -9.05 0.59
N LYS A 95 5.22 -9.60 0.75
CA LYS A 95 5.77 -10.56 -0.21
C LYS A 95 4.76 -11.69 -0.42
N TYR A 96 4.43 -11.97 -1.67
CA TYR A 96 3.32 -12.87 -2.05
C TYR A 96 3.43 -14.28 -1.45
N THR A 97 4.64 -14.74 -1.14
CA THR A 97 4.89 -16.06 -0.53
C THR A 97 4.51 -16.15 0.95
N GLN A 98 4.26 -15.02 1.61
CA GLN A 98 3.96 -14.94 3.04
C GLN A 98 2.48 -15.13 3.37
N TRP A 99 1.60 -14.89 2.39
CA TRP A 99 0.17 -14.99 2.61
C TRP A 99 -0.32 -16.43 2.66
N ASP A 100 -1.11 -16.73 3.67
CA ASP A 100 -1.92 -17.93 3.82
C ASP A 100 -3.37 -17.56 4.16
N ALA A 101 -4.26 -18.55 4.22
CA ALA A 101 -5.68 -18.31 4.47
C ALA A 101 -5.94 -17.63 5.83
N VAL A 102 -5.14 -17.94 6.84
CA VAL A 102 -5.31 -17.37 8.19
C VAL A 102 -4.93 -15.90 8.21
N SER A 103 -3.77 -15.55 7.69
CA SER A 103 -3.29 -14.16 7.66
C SER A 103 -4.14 -13.27 6.77
N VAL A 104 -4.61 -13.77 5.62
CA VAL A 104 -5.55 -13.04 4.75
C VAL A 104 -6.86 -12.78 5.50
N GLN A 105 -7.43 -13.79 6.14
CA GLN A 105 -8.66 -13.63 6.92
C GLN A 105 -8.48 -12.65 8.09
N GLN A 106 -7.36 -12.70 8.80
CA GLN A 106 -7.05 -11.77 9.90
C GLN A 106 -7.02 -10.31 9.42
N ALA A 107 -6.32 -10.03 8.31
CA ALA A 107 -6.27 -8.70 7.73
C ALA A 107 -7.66 -8.20 7.33
N GLN A 108 -8.40 -8.99 6.56
CA GLN A 108 -9.71 -8.61 6.04
C GLN A 108 -10.76 -8.45 7.14
N SER A 109 -10.73 -9.31 8.16
CA SER A 109 -11.61 -9.18 9.33
C SER A 109 -11.33 -7.91 10.14
N ALA A 110 -10.11 -7.39 10.07
CA ALA A 110 -9.72 -6.11 10.66
C ALA A 110 -9.97 -4.90 9.74
N GLY A 111 -10.61 -5.12 8.56
CA GLY A 111 -10.94 -4.07 7.60
C GLY A 111 -9.78 -3.65 6.68
N LEU A 112 -8.68 -4.41 6.65
CA LEU A 112 -7.53 -4.12 5.82
C LEU A 112 -7.64 -4.83 4.46
N LYS A 113 -7.21 -4.14 3.39
CA LYS A 113 -6.96 -4.75 2.09
C LYS A 113 -5.65 -5.53 2.11
N VAL A 114 -5.62 -6.64 1.39
CA VAL A 114 -4.48 -7.54 1.29
C VAL A 114 -3.89 -7.47 -0.11
N LEU A 115 -2.67 -6.93 -0.20
CA LEU A 115 -1.95 -6.78 -1.47
C LEU A 115 -0.65 -7.58 -1.43
N SER A 116 -0.19 -7.98 -2.61
CA SER A 116 1.01 -8.82 -2.76
C SER A 116 2.01 -8.22 -3.73
N TYR A 117 3.32 -8.30 -3.42
CA TYR A 117 4.42 -7.95 -4.33
C TYR A 117 5.47 -9.05 -4.36
N THR A 118 6.37 -9.13 -5.31
CA THR A 118 6.17 -8.79 -6.71
C THR A 118 5.76 -10.07 -7.42
N VAL A 119 4.58 -10.07 -7.99
CA VAL A 119 3.93 -11.29 -8.52
C VAL A 119 4.09 -11.30 -10.03
N ASN A 120 5.01 -12.13 -10.55
CA ASN A 120 5.34 -12.18 -11.97
C ASN A 120 4.96 -13.52 -12.64
N GLU A 121 4.34 -14.44 -11.87
CA GLU A 121 3.97 -15.78 -12.32
C GLU A 121 2.46 -16.01 -12.21
N ALA A 122 1.83 -16.54 -13.26
CA ALA A 122 0.40 -16.81 -13.29
C ALA A 122 -0.06 -17.76 -12.17
N SER A 123 0.72 -18.80 -11.89
CA SER A 123 0.42 -19.75 -10.79
C SER A 123 0.39 -19.08 -9.41
N ALA A 124 1.23 -18.07 -9.20
CA ALA A 124 1.20 -17.29 -7.96
C ALA A 124 -0.05 -16.41 -7.88
N VAL A 125 -0.48 -15.85 -9.00
CA VAL A 125 -1.74 -15.07 -9.10
C VAL A 125 -2.94 -15.97 -8.77
N ASP A 126 -3.03 -17.14 -9.40
CA ASP A 126 -4.12 -18.10 -9.15
C ASP A 126 -4.21 -18.50 -7.67
N ARG A 127 -3.06 -18.76 -7.04
CA ARG A 127 -2.99 -19.05 -5.60
C ARG A 127 -3.47 -17.88 -4.75
N LEU A 128 -3.06 -16.67 -5.06
CA LEU A 128 -3.45 -15.48 -4.31
C LEU A 128 -4.94 -15.18 -4.44
N TRP A 129 -5.50 -15.32 -5.64
CA TRP A 129 -6.95 -15.18 -5.85
C TRP A 129 -7.73 -16.27 -5.10
N ALA A 130 -7.23 -17.51 -5.08
CA ALA A 130 -7.84 -18.59 -4.29
C ALA A 130 -7.81 -18.31 -2.78
N LEU A 131 -6.82 -17.55 -2.28
CA LEU A 131 -6.76 -17.07 -0.90
C LEU A 131 -7.68 -15.87 -0.64
N GLY A 132 -8.24 -15.24 -1.69
CA GLY A 132 -9.09 -14.07 -1.57
C GLY A 132 -8.35 -12.74 -1.38
N THR A 133 -7.09 -12.62 -1.84
CA THR A 133 -6.35 -11.37 -1.76
C THR A 133 -6.96 -10.29 -2.67
N ASP A 134 -6.78 -9.03 -2.32
CA ASP A 134 -7.44 -7.90 -2.99
C ASP A 134 -6.67 -7.36 -4.20
N GLY A 135 -5.37 -7.64 -4.32
CA GLY A 135 -4.59 -7.15 -5.46
C GLY A 135 -3.13 -7.60 -5.47
N ILE A 136 -2.51 -7.40 -6.62
CA ILE A 136 -1.09 -7.72 -6.85
C ILE A 136 -0.33 -6.50 -7.37
N ILE A 137 0.97 -6.46 -7.05
CA ILE A 137 1.97 -5.57 -7.65
C ILE A 137 2.87 -6.46 -8.51
N THR A 138 2.98 -6.11 -9.79
CA THR A 138 3.71 -6.91 -10.79
C THR A 138 4.56 -6.02 -11.69
N ASP A 139 5.69 -6.54 -12.17
CA ASP A 139 6.48 -5.96 -13.25
C ASP A 139 5.99 -6.44 -14.64
N ARG A 140 5.12 -7.46 -14.68
CA ARG A 140 4.64 -8.13 -15.89
C ARG A 140 3.25 -7.66 -16.27
N VAL A 141 3.12 -6.35 -16.52
CA VAL A 141 1.86 -5.73 -16.99
C VAL A 141 1.39 -6.28 -18.35
N ASP A 142 2.30 -6.90 -19.10
CA ASP A 142 2.01 -7.61 -20.35
C ASP A 142 1.22 -8.91 -20.13
N LEU A 143 1.36 -9.54 -18.96
CA LEU A 143 0.67 -10.81 -18.62
C LEU A 143 -0.65 -10.60 -17.88
N PHE A 144 -0.78 -9.50 -17.16
CA PHE A 144 -1.90 -9.26 -16.26
C PHE A 144 -2.59 -7.94 -16.65
N SER A 145 -3.56 -8.03 -17.55
CA SER A 145 -4.43 -6.89 -17.84
C SER A 145 -5.58 -6.83 -16.83
N THR A 146 -5.93 -5.63 -16.41
CA THR A 146 -7.23 -5.40 -15.76
C THR A 146 -8.29 -5.64 -16.82
N SER A 147 -9.04 -6.74 -16.73
CA SER A 147 -10.24 -6.91 -17.52
C SER A 147 -11.19 -5.78 -17.18
N SER A 148 -11.44 -4.95 -18.17
CA SER A 148 -12.46 -3.92 -18.18
C SER A 148 -13.85 -4.52 -18.07
#